data_48f2384072ddf7e5480f24e3dbd35b53
#
_entry.id   48f2384072ddf7e5480f24e3dbd35b53
#
_cell.length_a   1.000
_cell.length_b   1.000
_cell.length_c   1.000
_cell.angle_alpha   90.00
_cell.angle_beta   90.00
_cell.angle_gamma   90.00
#
_symmetry.space_group_name_H-M   'P 1'
#
loop_
_entity.id
_entity.type
_entity.pdbx_description
1 polymer ?
#
loop_
_entity_poly.entity_id
_entity_poly.type
_entity_poly.pdbx_seq_one_letter_code
_entity_poly.pdbx_strand_id
1 'polypeptide(L)'
;MKILIYMDSEKYHHPPVMMGKIIAKATDGEINVLVVVPKGGHPENGEAVAEQVKLDLEGYSPKVFVKQGKSREIIKEELDREEYQLVIADTDRINRFKKSIEVDPMFIKQSAISLLLTQQTKPRINKILLCTGCKEDDYSLINQASALAGDLGAAVTLLHVFPGAVPSMYTGLEQIEETVDEMLQTDTPFAQYLRRGVEILKENNIASEVKIRRGIPIEEIVRETQVENYDLVVIGSSMVDKGLLEMLLGNLAVKIINRIELPVLVIGTRTLA
;
A
#
# COMPACT_ATOMS: atom_id res chain seq x y z
N MET A 1 -5.62 -15.88 -0.55
CA MET A 1 -4.82 -14.87 0.24
C MET A 1 -5.40 -14.77 1.65
N LYS A 2 -4.57 -14.65 2.70
CA LYS A 2 -5.04 -14.47 4.09
C LYS A 2 -4.88 -13.03 4.53
N ILE A 3 -5.99 -12.41 4.94
CA ILE A 3 -6.10 -10.98 5.23
C ILE A 3 -6.38 -10.79 6.71
N LEU A 4 -5.63 -9.91 7.38
CA LEU A 4 -5.91 -9.45 8.72
C LEU A 4 -6.46 -8.01 8.66
N ILE A 5 -7.67 -7.79 9.13
CA ILE A 5 -8.20 -6.44 9.34
C ILE A 5 -7.98 -6.07 10.80
N TYR A 6 -7.20 -5.01 11.03
CA TYR A 6 -6.98 -4.46 12.36
C TYR A 6 -7.93 -3.31 12.65
N MET A 7 -8.57 -3.38 13.81
CA MET A 7 -9.46 -2.35 14.33
C MET A 7 -9.21 -2.11 15.81
N ASP A 8 -9.45 -0.89 16.29
CA ASP A 8 -9.56 -0.68 17.73
C ASP A 8 -11.04 -0.53 18.15
N SER A 9 -11.30 -0.70 19.43
CA SER A 9 -12.64 -0.74 19.99
C SER A 9 -13.27 0.64 20.21
N GLU A 10 -12.56 1.74 19.95
CA GLU A 10 -13.11 3.07 20.28
C GLU A 10 -14.24 3.47 19.32
N LYS A 11 -14.12 3.06 18.05
CA LYS A 11 -15.10 3.37 17.04
C LYS A 11 -15.01 2.35 15.90
N TYR A 12 -16.17 1.88 15.43
CA TYR A 12 -16.24 1.10 14.21
C TYR A 12 -15.80 1.94 13.00
N HIS A 13 -14.92 1.37 12.18
CA HIS A 13 -14.43 1.99 10.95
C HIS A 13 -14.76 1.10 9.75
N HIS A 14 -15.69 1.56 8.93
CA HIS A 14 -16.18 0.85 7.76
C HIS A 14 -15.13 0.67 6.64
N PRO A 15 -14.23 1.66 6.32
CA PRO A 15 -13.32 1.56 5.19
C PRO A 15 -12.42 0.31 5.20
N PRO A 16 -11.72 -0.08 6.28
CA PRO A 16 -10.91 -1.29 6.29
C PRO A 16 -11.70 -2.58 6.00
N VAL A 17 -12.93 -2.65 6.51
CA VAL A 17 -13.81 -3.82 6.33
C VAL A 17 -14.22 -3.94 4.86
N MET A 18 -14.63 -2.83 4.24
CA MET A 18 -15.02 -2.83 2.83
C MET A 18 -13.84 -3.11 1.90
N MET A 19 -12.66 -2.56 2.18
CA MET A 19 -11.47 -2.88 1.39
C MET A 19 -11.08 -4.36 1.53
N GLY A 20 -11.16 -4.92 2.74
CA GLY A 20 -10.97 -6.34 2.97
C GLY A 20 -11.94 -7.20 2.17
N LYS A 21 -13.22 -6.82 2.12
CA LYS A 21 -14.25 -7.50 1.35
C LYS A 21 -13.99 -7.48 -0.16
N ILE A 22 -13.58 -6.32 -0.70
CA ILE A 22 -13.25 -6.15 -2.12
C ILE A 22 -12.08 -7.05 -2.50
N ILE A 23 -11.00 -7.02 -1.71
CA ILE A 23 -9.78 -7.78 -2.00
C ILE A 23 -10.03 -9.27 -1.78
N ALA A 24 -10.69 -9.67 -0.70
CA ALA A 24 -11.02 -11.08 -0.45
C ALA A 24 -11.89 -11.68 -1.57
N LYS A 25 -12.86 -10.91 -2.07
CA LYS A 25 -13.70 -11.35 -3.19
C LYS A 25 -12.88 -11.56 -4.47
N ALA A 26 -11.93 -10.68 -4.74
CA ALA A 26 -11.10 -10.75 -5.95
C ALA A 26 -10.07 -11.88 -5.89
N THR A 27 -9.52 -12.16 -4.70
CA THR A 27 -8.41 -13.11 -4.50
C THR A 27 -8.84 -14.45 -3.93
N ASP A 28 -10.15 -14.71 -3.77
CA ASP A 28 -10.69 -15.84 -3.01
C ASP A 28 -10.01 -15.95 -1.62
N GLY A 29 -9.95 -14.80 -0.93
CA GLY A 29 -9.17 -14.63 0.30
C GLY A 29 -9.97 -14.93 1.57
N GLU A 30 -9.26 -15.42 2.60
CA GLU A 30 -9.77 -15.59 3.97
C GLU A 30 -9.60 -14.30 4.77
N ILE A 31 -10.65 -13.86 5.49
CA ILE A 31 -10.62 -12.66 6.31
C ILE A 31 -10.59 -13.04 7.79
N ASN A 32 -9.59 -12.54 8.50
CA ASN A 32 -9.56 -12.50 9.96
C ASN A 32 -9.64 -11.04 10.42
N VAL A 33 -10.31 -10.80 11.54
CA VAL A 33 -10.44 -9.45 12.11
C VAL A 33 -9.95 -9.45 13.55
N LEU A 34 -9.05 -8.54 13.85
CA LEU A 34 -8.52 -8.32 15.19
C LEU A 34 -9.01 -6.98 15.73
N VAL A 35 -9.91 -7.04 16.70
CA VAL A 35 -10.39 -5.86 17.43
C VAL A 35 -9.61 -5.75 18.73
N VAL A 36 -8.90 -4.64 18.92
CA VAL A 36 -8.10 -4.41 20.14
C VAL A 36 -8.77 -3.40 21.04
N VAL A 37 -9.06 -3.82 22.26
CA VAL A 37 -9.53 -2.96 23.35
C VAL A 37 -8.30 -2.44 24.11
N PRO A 38 -8.08 -1.12 24.19
CA PRO A 38 -6.93 -0.58 24.93
C PRO A 38 -6.96 -1.02 26.40
N LYS A 39 -5.77 -1.08 27.04
CA LYS A 39 -5.67 -1.35 28.48
C LYS A 39 -6.45 -0.27 29.25
N GLY A 40 -7.48 -0.69 29.99
CA GLY A 40 -8.40 0.22 30.70
C GLY A 40 -9.63 0.65 29.87
N GLY A 41 -9.74 0.22 28.60
CA GLY A 41 -10.96 0.39 27.82
C GLY A 41 -12.05 -0.62 28.21
N HIS A 42 -13.26 -0.38 27.74
CA HIS A 42 -14.44 -1.22 28.02
C HIS A 42 -14.53 -2.38 27.04
N PRO A 43 -14.50 -3.64 27.51
CA PRO A 43 -14.61 -4.81 26.63
C PRO A 43 -15.87 -4.80 25.74
N GLU A 44 -16.98 -4.27 26.25
CA GLU A 44 -18.26 -4.19 25.55
C GLU A 44 -18.16 -3.40 24.23
N ASN A 45 -17.27 -2.39 24.18
CA ASN A 45 -17.01 -1.64 22.96
C ASN A 45 -16.36 -2.51 21.89
N GLY A 46 -15.45 -3.39 22.29
CA GLY A 46 -14.81 -4.36 21.39
C GLY A 46 -15.80 -5.36 20.84
N GLU A 47 -16.70 -5.87 21.66
CA GLU A 47 -17.76 -6.79 21.26
C GLU A 47 -18.76 -6.11 20.30
N ALA A 48 -19.14 -4.86 20.57
CA ALA A 48 -20.02 -4.10 19.69
C ALA A 48 -19.39 -3.88 18.30
N VAL A 49 -18.09 -3.55 18.24
CA VAL A 49 -17.35 -3.46 16.97
C VAL A 49 -17.29 -4.80 16.26
N ALA A 50 -17.03 -5.88 17.00
CA ALA A 50 -16.95 -7.24 16.44
C ALA A 50 -18.29 -7.69 15.82
N GLU A 51 -19.41 -7.41 16.48
CA GLU A 51 -20.74 -7.74 15.96
C GLU A 51 -21.05 -6.95 14.68
N GLN A 52 -20.72 -5.65 14.62
CA GLN A 52 -20.89 -4.85 13.41
C GLN A 52 -20.04 -5.38 12.25
N VAL A 53 -18.80 -5.76 12.53
CA VAL A 53 -17.89 -6.38 11.54
C VAL A 53 -18.48 -7.69 10.99
N LYS A 54 -19.03 -8.55 11.85
CA LYS A 54 -19.65 -9.81 11.42
C LYS A 54 -20.82 -9.56 10.48
N LEU A 55 -21.66 -8.55 10.78
CA LEU A 55 -22.76 -8.15 9.91
C LEU A 55 -22.28 -7.67 8.54
N ASP A 56 -21.27 -6.80 8.51
CA ASP A 56 -20.75 -6.27 7.25
C ASP A 56 -19.99 -7.32 6.42
N LEU A 57 -19.44 -8.33 7.07
CA LEU A 57 -18.75 -9.46 6.43
C LEU A 57 -19.65 -10.72 6.31
N GLU A 58 -20.97 -10.56 6.39
CA GLU A 58 -21.89 -11.67 6.16
C GLU A 58 -21.60 -12.33 4.79
N GLY A 59 -21.48 -13.65 4.81
CA GLY A 59 -21.10 -14.45 3.64
C GLY A 59 -19.61 -14.73 3.48
N TYR A 60 -18.74 -14.10 4.29
CA TYR A 60 -17.27 -14.34 4.27
C TYR A 60 -16.80 -15.23 5.43
N SER A 61 -17.65 -15.56 6.40
CA SER A 61 -17.31 -16.37 7.59
C SER A 61 -16.04 -15.91 8.30
N PRO A 62 -15.90 -14.61 8.64
CA PRO A 62 -14.67 -14.08 9.21
C PRO A 62 -14.39 -14.67 10.60
N LYS A 63 -13.11 -14.92 10.91
CA LYS A 63 -12.68 -15.14 12.29
C LYS A 63 -12.47 -13.80 12.97
N VAL A 64 -13.28 -13.45 13.96
CA VAL A 64 -13.21 -12.19 14.67
C VAL A 64 -12.66 -12.43 16.08
N PHE A 65 -11.56 -11.75 16.41
CA PHE A 65 -10.89 -11.82 17.71
C PHE A 65 -11.01 -10.48 18.43
N VAL A 66 -11.53 -10.50 19.67
CA VAL A 66 -11.51 -9.32 20.55
C VAL A 66 -10.46 -9.59 21.62
N LYS A 67 -9.44 -8.72 21.68
CA LYS A 67 -8.36 -8.85 22.66
C LYS A 67 -8.15 -7.53 23.39
N GLN A 68 -7.94 -7.59 24.72
CA GLN A 68 -7.66 -6.40 25.53
C GLN A 68 -6.18 -6.33 25.89
N GLY A 69 -5.56 -5.17 25.67
CA GLY A 69 -4.17 -4.93 26.04
C GLY A 69 -3.50 -3.84 25.21
N LYS A 70 -2.17 -3.93 25.10
CA LYS A 70 -1.40 -3.03 24.25
C LYS A 70 -1.47 -3.51 22.80
N SER A 71 -1.97 -2.66 21.92
CA SER A 71 -2.15 -2.99 20.48
C SER A 71 -0.89 -3.59 19.86
N ARG A 72 0.28 -3.06 20.20
CA ARG A 72 1.58 -3.53 19.73
C ARG A 72 1.84 -5.01 20.05
N GLU A 73 1.65 -5.39 21.29
CA GLU A 73 1.90 -6.76 21.77
C GLU A 73 0.90 -7.73 21.10
N ILE A 74 -0.36 -7.34 21.08
CA ILE A 74 -1.46 -8.15 20.53
C ILE A 74 -1.32 -8.36 19.02
N ILE A 75 -0.99 -7.30 18.24
CA ILE A 75 -0.79 -7.42 16.79
C ILE A 75 0.42 -8.31 16.51
N LYS A 76 1.52 -8.13 17.25
CA LYS A 76 2.71 -8.96 17.09
C LYS A 76 2.40 -10.43 17.35
N GLU A 77 1.74 -10.75 18.47
CA GLU A 77 1.33 -12.12 18.80
C GLU A 77 0.46 -12.74 17.69
N GLU A 78 -0.44 -11.95 17.10
CA GLU A 78 -1.31 -12.45 16.03
C GLU A 78 -0.54 -12.73 14.74
N LEU A 79 0.39 -11.83 14.37
CA LEU A 79 1.22 -11.98 13.18
C LEU A 79 2.30 -13.08 13.35
N ASP A 80 2.75 -13.36 14.59
CA ASP A 80 3.65 -14.48 14.88
C ASP A 80 2.91 -15.84 14.88
N ARG A 81 1.60 -15.82 15.16
CA ARG A 81 0.77 -17.03 15.23
C ARG A 81 0.28 -17.52 13.87
N GLU A 82 0.03 -16.61 12.95
CA GLU A 82 -0.59 -16.88 11.66
C GLU A 82 0.11 -16.14 10.53
N GLU A 83 0.27 -16.80 9.39
CA GLU A 83 0.87 -16.19 8.19
C GLU A 83 -0.17 -15.37 7.42
N TYR A 84 -0.09 -14.06 7.53
CA TYR A 84 -0.89 -13.13 6.75
C TYR A 84 -0.10 -12.58 5.57
N GLN A 85 -0.75 -12.40 4.42
CA GLN A 85 -0.18 -11.74 3.26
C GLN A 85 -0.52 -10.25 3.22
N LEU A 86 -1.66 -9.89 3.84
CA LEU A 86 -2.14 -8.51 3.85
C LEU A 86 -2.70 -8.14 5.23
N VAL A 87 -2.25 -6.99 5.73
CA VAL A 87 -2.87 -6.32 6.89
C VAL A 87 -3.57 -5.06 6.39
N ILE A 88 -4.81 -4.85 6.83
CA ILE A 88 -5.61 -3.67 6.49
C ILE A 88 -5.92 -2.89 7.76
N ALA A 89 -5.67 -1.59 7.76
CA ALA A 89 -5.93 -0.72 8.89
C ALA A 89 -6.44 0.66 8.45
N ASP A 90 -7.09 1.36 9.37
CA ASP A 90 -7.50 2.74 9.19
C ASP A 90 -6.31 3.70 9.35
N THR A 91 -6.25 4.73 8.51
CA THR A 91 -5.19 5.75 8.56
C THR A 91 -5.31 6.70 9.74
N ASP A 92 -6.51 7.00 10.19
CA ASP A 92 -6.71 7.84 11.39
C ASP A 92 -6.01 7.25 12.63
N ARG A 93 -5.76 5.95 12.58
CA ARG A 93 -5.09 5.17 13.63
C ARG A 93 -3.63 4.87 13.33
N ILE A 94 -3.07 5.41 12.24
CA ILE A 94 -1.71 5.12 11.80
C ILE A 94 -0.66 5.37 12.88
N ASN A 95 -0.84 6.38 13.72
CA ASN A 95 0.08 6.66 14.81
C ASN A 95 0.05 5.58 15.90
N ARG A 96 -1.12 4.98 16.16
CA ARG A 96 -1.25 3.84 17.07
C ARG A 96 -0.73 2.58 16.43
N PHE A 97 -1.07 2.36 15.18
CA PHE A 97 -0.58 1.23 14.39
C PHE A 97 0.93 1.30 14.19
N LYS A 98 1.50 2.49 13.90
CA LYS A 98 2.94 2.74 13.89
C LYS A 98 3.61 2.35 15.20
N LYS A 99 3.12 2.90 16.32
CA LYS A 99 3.64 2.52 17.64
C LYS A 99 3.52 1.02 17.92
N SER A 100 2.60 0.34 17.25
CA SER A 100 2.38 -1.09 17.37
C SER A 100 3.30 -1.91 16.47
N ILE A 101 3.67 -1.38 15.29
CA ILE A 101 4.58 -1.99 14.31
C ILE A 101 6.02 -1.49 14.43
N GLU A 102 6.27 -0.30 15.00
CA GLU A 102 7.61 0.25 15.29
C GLU A 102 8.52 -0.67 16.12
N VAL A 103 8.02 -1.87 16.44
CA VAL A 103 8.72 -2.81 17.31
C VAL A 103 9.90 -3.45 16.65
N ASP A 104 9.84 -3.66 15.35
CA ASP A 104 10.94 -4.30 14.65
C ASP A 104 10.87 -3.99 13.15
N PRO A 105 11.72 -3.08 12.65
CA PRO A 105 11.87 -2.85 11.22
C PRO A 105 12.26 -4.13 10.48
N MET A 106 12.90 -5.05 11.18
CA MET A 106 13.27 -6.37 10.67
C MET A 106 12.04 -7.27 10.46
N PHE A 107 10.97 -7.06 11.26
CA PHE A 107 9.75 -7.84 11.14
C PHE A 107 9.00 -7.55 9.80
N ILE A 108 8.87 -6.28 9.41
CA ILE A 108 8.29 -5.91 8.11
C ILE A 108 9.20 -6.31 6.94
N LYS A 109 10.52 -6.30 7.14
CA LYS A 109 11.50 -6.77 6.15
C LYS A 109 11.55 -8.28 5.99
N GLN A 110 11.35 -9.03 7.07
CA GLN A 110 11.39 -10.49 7.07
C GLN A 110 10.04 -11.12 6.72
N SER A 111 8.94 -10.45 7.07
CA SER A 111 7.60 -10.85 6.66
C SER A 111 7.26 -10.25 5.30
N ALA A 112 6.89 -11.09 4.34
CA ALA A 112 6.34 -10.65 3.05
C ALA A 112 4.93 -10.05 3.19
N ILE A 113 4.63 -9.44 4.34
CA ILE A 113 3.31 -8.87 4.65
C ILE A 113 3.20 -7.51 3.99
N SER A 114 2.13 -7.32 3.23
CA SER A 114 1.74 -6.02 2.69
C SER A 114 0.80 -5.30 3.66
N LEU A 115 0.84 -3.97 3.67
CA LEU A 115 0.02 -3.14 4.54
C LEU A 115 -0.85 -2.20 3.70
N LEU A 116 -2.17 -2.36 3.80
CA LEU A 116 -3.14 -1.46 3.20
C LEU A 116 -3.68 -0.49 4.25
N LEU A 117 -3.50 0.78 3.98
CA LEU A 117 -4.00 1.86 4.82
C LEU A 117 -5.11 2.60 4.09
N THR A 118 -6.25 2.79 4.74
CA THR A 118 -7.42 3.37 4.10
C THR A 118 -8.19 4.32 5.03
N GLN A 119 -8.63 5.45 4.49
CA GLN A 119 -9.54 6.40 5.14
C GLN A 119 -10.92 6.35 4.50
N GLN A 120 -10.96 6.05 3.21
CA GLN A 120 -12.17 6.03 2.41
C GLN A 120 -12.34 4.69 1.71
N THR A 121 -13.58 4.36 1.42
CA THR A 121 -13.90 3.21 0.58
C THR A 121 -14.12 3.64 -0.85
N LYS A 122 -13.60 2.84 -1.77
CA LYS A 122 -14.04 2.85 -3.16
C LYS A 122 -14.89 1.60 -3.38
N PRO A 123 -15.98 1.68 -4.12
CA PRO A 123 -16.85 0.51 -4.38
C PRO A 123 -16.14 -0.56 -5.24
N ARG A 124 -15.14 -0.15 -5.99
CA ARG A 124 -14.28 -1.00 -6.84
C ARG A 124 -12.90 -0.38 -6.96
N ILE A 125 -11.93 -1.20 -7.29
CA ILE A 125 -10.58 -0.76 -7.67
C ILE A 125 -10.42 -1.07 -9.16
N ASN A 126 -10.49 -0.04 -10.00
CA ASN A 126 -10.39 -0.17 -11.45
C ASN A 126 -9.07 0.39 -11.99
N LYS A 127 -8.46 1.35 -11.29
CA LYS A 127 -7.21 2.00 -11.71
C LYS A 127 -6.25 2.16 -10.54
N ILE A 128 -5.06 1.57 -10.67
CA ILE A 128 -4.01 1.55 -9.66
C ILE A 128 -2.87 2.47 -10.10
N LEU A 129 -2.40 3.34 -9.21
CA LEU A 129 -1.16 4.09 -9.38
C LEU A 129 -0.02 3.32 -8.69
N LEU A 130 0.85 2.69 -9.48
CA LEU A 130 2.02 1.97 -8.99
C LEU A 130 3.25 2.87 -9.06
N CYS A 131 3.77 3.28 -7.90
CA CYS A 131 4.94 4.15 -7.80
C CYS A 131 6.21 3.33 -7.60
N THR A 132 7.17 3.48 -8.51
CA THR A 132 8.43 2.75 -8.48
C THR A 132 9.64 3.67 -8.34
N GLY A 133 10.65 3.23 -7.58
CA GLY A 133 11.95 3.88 -7.47
C GLY A 133 12.96 3.45 -8.54
N CYS A 134 12.59 2.55 -9.45
CA CYS A 134 13.48 1.97 -10.47
C CYS A 134 14.75 1.36 -9.90
N LYS A 135 14.63 0.66 -8.78
CA LYS A 135 15.72 -0.16 -8.20
C LYS A 135 15.54 -1.62 -8.64
N GLU A 136 16.62 -2.36 -8.78
CA GLU A 136 16.59 -3.75 -9.25
C GLU A 136 15.63 -4.64 -8.43
N ASP A 137 15.51 -4.38 -7.13
CA ASP A 137 14.61 -5.11 -6.22
C ASP A 137 13.11 -4.81 -6.45
N ASP A 138 12.76 -3.78 -7.23
CA ASP A 138 11.38 -3.35 -7.42
C ASP A 138 10.59 -4.23 -8.40
N TYR A 139 11.20 -5.20 -9.08
CA TYR A 139 10.45 -6.18 -9.87
C TYR A 139 9.52 -7.02 -8.99
N SER A 140 9.93 -7.31 -7.76
CA SER A 140 9.05 -7.96 -6.79
C SER A 140 7.81 -7.12 -6.51
N LEU A 141 7.97 -5.79 -6.40
CA LEU A 141 6.86 -4.85 -6.28
C LEU A 141 5.93 -4.91 -7.48
N ILE A 142 6.48 -4.86 -8.70
CA ILE A 142 5.68 -4.89 -9.93
C ILE A 142 4.94 -6.23 -10.07
N ASN A 143 5.60 -7.36 -9.77
CA ASN A 143 4.99 -8.68 -9.83
C ASN A 143 3.81 -8.81 -8.84
N GLN A 144 3.98 -8.37 -7.59
CA GLN A 144 2.91 -8.44 -6.59
C GLN A 144 1.75 -7.48 -6.93
N ALA A 145 2.07 -6.27 -7.39
CA ALA A 145 1.05 -5.32 -7.83
C ALA A 145 0.30 -5.82 -9.07
N SER A 146 1.00 -6.46 -10.01
CA SER A 146 0.41 -7.06 -11.20
C SER A 146 -0.56 -8.20 -10.85
N ALA A 147 -0.15 -9.11 -9.94
CA ALA A 147 -1.03 -10.18 -9.48
C ALA A 147 -2.32 -9.63 -8.86
N LEU A 148 -2.19 -8.66 -7.95
CA LEU A 148 -3.36 -8.01 -7.33
C LEU A 148 -4.22 -7.28 -8.37
N ALA A 149 -3.62 -6.57 -9.33
CA ALA A 149 -4.34 -5.88 -10.38
C ALA A 149 -5.12 -6.86 -11.27
N GLY A 150 -4.53 -8.03 -11.56
CA GLY A 150 -5.19 -9.12 -12.30
C GLY A 150 -6.41 -9.64 -11.57
N ASP A 151 -6.28 -9.96 -10.29
CA ASP A 151 -7.38 -10.42 -9.45
C ASP A 151 -8.51 -9.39 -9.37
N LEU A 152 -8.18 -8.10 -9.32
CA LEU A 152 -9.14 -6.99 -9.26
C LEU A 152 -9.74 -6.62 -10.62
N GLY A 153 -9.13 -7.05 -11.73
CA GLY A 153 -9.46 -6.56 -13.08
C GLY A 153 -9.12 -5.10 -13.30
N ALA A 154 -8.08 -4.59 -12.62
CA ALA A 154 -7.70 -3.19 -12.60
C ALA A 154 -6.58 -2.87 -13.61
N ALA A 155 -6.64 -1.67 -14.22
CA ALA A 155 -5.53 -1.12 -14.99
C ALA A 155 -4.45 -0.54 -14.07
N VAL A 156 -3.21 -0.48 -14.55
CA VAL A 156 -2.05 0.03 -13.78
C VAL A 156 -1.39 1.19 -14.52
N THR A 157 -1.24 2.32 -13.83
CA THR A 157 -0.31 3.38 -14.23
C THR A 157 0.99 3.21 -13.47
N LEU A 158 2.09 2.89 -14.19
CA LEU A 158 3.42 2.79 -13.62
C LEU A 158 4.06 4.18 -13.58
N LEU A 159 4.17 4.75 -12.39
CA LEU A 159 4.74 6.08 -12.18
C LEU A 159 6.17 5.99 -11.66
N HIS A 160 7.09 6.66 -12.36
CA HIS A 160 8.41 6.98 -11.85
C HIS A 160 8.61 8.48 -11.71
N VAL A 161 9.22 8.89 -10.59
CA VAL A 161 9.57 10.29 -10.35
C VAL A 161 11.08 10.42 -10.23
N PHE A 162 11.69 11.13 -11.17
CA PHE A 162 13.10 11.52 -11.06
C PHE A 162 13.26 12.60 -9.99
N PRO A 163 14.07 12.36 -8.94
CA PRO A 163 14.45 13.43 -8.03
C PRO A 163 15.33 14.46 -8.76
N GLY A 164 14.91 15.69 -8.75
CA GLY A 164 15.67 16.78 -9.36
C GLY A 164 14.88 18.08 -9.36
N ALA A 165 15.57 19.20 -9.30
CA ALA A 165 14.93 20.49 -9.53
C ALA A 165 14.39 20.50 -10.98
N VAL A 166 13.14 20.91 -11.15
CA VAL A 166 12.68 21.38 -12.46
C VAL A 166 13.69 22.46 -12.85
N PRO A 167 14.34 22.38 -14.02
CA PRO A 167 15.27 23.43 -14.42
C PRO A 167 14.50 24.75 -14.41
N SER A 168 14.71 25.54 -13.37
CA SER A 168 14.06 26.83 -13.26
C SER A 168 14.71 27.76 -14.24
N MET A 169 13.93 28.36 -15.14
CA MET A 169 13.99 29.69 -15.76
C MET A 169 15.32 30.33 -16.19
N TYR A 170 16.48 29.67 -16.19
CA TYR A 170 17.76 30.31 -16.44
C TYR A 170 18.49 29.97 -17.72
N THR A 171 17.94 29.06 -18.52
CA THR A 171 18.50 28.83 -19.87
C THR A 171 17.37 28.99 -20.86
N GLY A 172 17.44 30.03 -21.67
CA GLY A 172 16.58 30.28 -22.84
C GLY A 172 16.72 29.23 -23.95
N LEU A 173 16.99 27.99 -23.56
CA LEU A 173 16.90 26.81 -24.38
C LEU A 173 15.48 26.27 -24.15
N GLU A 174 14.67 26.27 -25.21
CA GLU A 174 13.44 25.51 -25.26
C GLU A 174 13.75 24.10 -24.72
N GLN A 175 13.11 23.71 -23.63
CA GLN A 175 13.27 22.38 -23.10
C GLN A 175 12.73 21.43 -24.15
N ILE A 176 13.60 20.67 -24.79
CA ILE A 176 13.20 19.47 -25.50
C ILE A 176 12.75 18.50 -24.41
N GLU A 177 11.44 18.49 -24.13
CA GLU A 177 10.85 17.48 -23.25
C GLU A 177 10.88 16.16 -24.04
N GLU A 178 11.85 15.31 -23.69
CA GLU A 178 11.84 13.94 -24.18
C GLU A 178 10.50 13.30 -23.81
N THR A 179 9.83 12.76 -24.78
CA THR A 179 8.58 12.00 -24.55
C THR A 179 8.89 10.72 -23.76
N VAL A 180 7.89 10.18 -23.07
CA VAL A 180 8.03 8.90 -22.35
C VAL A 180 8.51 7.81 -23.33
N ASP A 181 7.99 7.80 -24.57
CA ASP A 181 8.37 6.81 -25.58
C ASP A 181 9.84 6.94 -25.99
N GLU A 182 10.36 8.16 -26.18
CA GLU A 182 11.79 8.39 -26.47
C GLU A 182 12.68 7.96 -25.31
N MET A 183 12.30 8.30 -24.08
CA MET A 183 13.04 7.86 -22.89
C MET A 183 13.06 6.34 -22.75
N LEU A 184 11.95 5.67 -23.04
CA LEU A 184 11.87 4.21 -23.00
C LEU A 184 12.65 3.52 -24.13
N GLN A 185 13.00 4.22 -25.23
CA GLN A 185 13.85 3.68 -26.30
C GLN A 185 15.34 3.72 -25.97
N THR A 186 15.74 4.46 -24.93
CA THR A 186 17.14 4.51 -24.51
C THR A 186 17.63 3.20 -23.91
N ASP A 187 18.95 2.99 -23.92
CA ASP A 187 19.57 1.78 -23.33
C ASP A 187 20.04 2.04 -21.88
N THR A 188 19.41 2.97 -21.20
CA THR A 188 19.70 3.26 -19.80
C THR A 188 19.11 2.18 -18.88
N PRO A 189 19.75 1.89 -17.73
CA PRO A 189 19.21 0.93 -16.75
C PRO A 189 17.77 1.26 -16.33
N PHE A 190 17.47 2.54 -16.22
CA PHE A 190 16.14 3.05 -15.94
C PHE A 190 15.11 2.66 -17.03
N ALA A 191 15.45 2.89 -18.30
CA ALA A 191 14.55 2.53 -19.41
C ALA A 191 14.35 1.02 -19.52
N GLN A 192 15.42 0.25 -19.33
CA GLN A 192 15.35 -1.22 -19.26
C GLN A 192 14.43 -1.68 -18.13
N TYR A 193 14.55 -1.08 -16.95
CA TYR A 193 13.70 -1.38 -15.80
C TYR A 193 12.21 -1.12 -16.10
N LEU A 194 11.88 0.05 -16.65
CA LEU A 194 10.48 0.38 -16.97
C LEU A 194 9.92 -0.50 -18.08
N ARG A 195 10.70 -0.77 -19.14
CA ARG A 195 10.29 -1.71 -20.19
C ARG A 195 9.95 -3.08 -19.61
N ARG A 196 10.84 -3.63 -18.76
CA ARG A 196 10.60 -4.92 -18.12
C ARG A 196 9.35 -4.87 -17.20
N GLY A 197 9.13 -3.75 -16.52
CA GLY A 197 7.92 -3.53 -15.73
C GLY A 197 6.64 -3.59 -16.58
N VAL A 198 6.66 -2.95 -17.74
CA VAL A 198 5.53 -3.01 -18.71
C VAL A 198 5.34 -4.42 -19.26
N GLU A 199 6.42 -5.13 -19.56
CA GLU A 199 6.35 -6.53 -20.00
C GLU A 199 5.69 -7.43 -18.95
N ILE A 200 6.07 -7.31 -17.68
CA ILE A 200 5.45 -8.05 -16.56
C ILE A 200 3.95 -7.79 -16.51
N LEU A 201 3.54 -6.53 -16.61
CA LEU A 201 2.11 -6.17 -16.61
C LEU A 201 1.39 -6.77 -17.83
N LYS A 202 2.01 -6.71 -19.00
CA LYS A 202 1.47 -7.29 -20.24
C LYS A 202 1.39 -8.82 -20.21
N GLU A 203 2.40 -9.50 -19.67
CA GLU A 203 2.43 -10.95 -19.48
C GLU A 203 1.25 -11.42 -18.60
N ASN A 204 0.81 -10.58 -17.66
CA ASN A 204 -0.35 -10.83 -16.80
C ASN A 204 -1.67 -10.25 -17.37
N ASN A 205 -1.70 -9.82 -18.64
CA ASN A 205 -2.85 -9.23 -19.32
C ASN A 205 -3.40 -7.96 -18.63
N ILE A 206 -2.53 -7.17 -17.97
CA ILE A 206 -2.92 -5.93 -17.32
C ILE A 206 -2.80 -4.76 -18.31
N ALA A 207 -3.88 -4.02 -18.49
CA ALA A 207 -3.83 -2.74 -19.20
C ALA A 207 -2.95 -1.76 -18.43
N SER A 208 -1.90 -1.25 -19.07
CA SER A 208 -0.93 -0.39 -18.39
C SER A 208 -0.48 0.80 -19.22
N GLU A 209 -0.14 1.88 -18.53
CA GLU A 209 0.55 3.06 -19.06
C GLU A 209 1.76 3.41 -18.20
N VAL A 210 2.75 4.08 -18.76
CA VAL A 210 3.92 4.58 -18.04
C VAL A 210 3.85 6.09 -17.95
N LYS A 211 4.09 6.61 -16.76
CA LYS A 211 4.24 8.06 -16.53
C LYS A 211 5.57 8.35 -15.88
N ILE A 212 6.24 9.36 -16.38
CA ILE A 212 7.51 9.85 -15.87
C ILE A 212 7.33 11.30 -15.46
N ARG A 213 7.71 11.62 -14.23
CA ARG A 213 7.67 12.97 -13.71
C ARG A 213 9.04 13.39 -13.17
N ARG A 214 9.28 14.68 -13.03
CA ARG A 214 10.49 15.26 -12.43
C ARG A 214 10.09 16.13 -11.27
N GLY A 215 10.73 15.96 -10.10
CA GLY A 215 10.44 16.76 -8.92
C GLY A 215 10.66 16.02 -7.61
N ILE A 216 10.01 16.49 -6.57
CA ILE A 216 9.99 15.84 -5.27
C ILE A 216 8.98 14.69 -5.33
N PRO A 217 9.41 13.41 -5.13
CA PRO A 217 8.54 12.26 -5.35
C PRO A 217 7.17 12.35 -4.67
N ILE A 218 7.13 12.79 -3.42
CA ILE A 218 5.87 12.94 -2.68
C ILE A 218 4.93 13.96 -3.35
N GLU A 219 5.46 15.09 -3.79
CA GLU A 219 4.65 16.15 -4.39
C GLU A 219 4.11 15.72 -5.76
N GLU A 220 4.94 15.04 -6.55
CA GLU A 220 4.52 14.56 -7.86
C GLU A 220 3.52 13.39 -7.78
N ILE A 221 3.68 12.49 -6.79
CA ILE A 221 2.70 11.43 -6.54
C ILE A 221 1.35 12.04 -6.12
N VAL A 222 1.36 13.00 -5.18
CA VAL A 222 0.13 13.70 -4.76
C VAL A 222 -0.50 14.44 -5.93
N ARG A 223 0.28 15.16 -6.73
CA ARG A 223 -0.21 15.86 -7.92
C ARG A 223 -0.85 14.88 -8.92
N GLU A 224 -0.23 13.73 -9.16
CA GLU A 224 -0.76 12.71 -10.06
C GLU A 224 -2.14 12.21 -9.59
N THR A 225 -2.30 11.97 -8.30
CA THR A 225 -3.60 11.53 -7.74
C THR A 225 -4.69 12.60 -7.79
N GLN A 226 -4.34 13.87 -8.00
CA GLN A 226 -5.29 14.98 -8.16
C GLN A 226 -5.70 15.21 -9.62
N VAL A 227 -4.82 14.85 -10.56
CA VAL A 227 -5.05 15.04 -12.00
C VAL A 227 -5.85 13.90 -12.58
N GLU A 228 -5.66 12.69 -12.08
CA GLU A 228 -6.31 11.48 -12.58
C GLU A 228 -7.06 10.73 -11.47
N ASN A 229 -8.11 10.02 -11.88
CA ASN A 229 -8.93 9.22 -10.96
C ASN A 229 -8.30 7.84 -10.74
N TYR A 230 -7.56 7.70 -9.67
CA TYR A 230 -7.08 6.41 -9.16
C TYR A 230 -7.97 5.91 -8.01
N ASP A 231 -7.97 4.60 -7.81
CA ASP A 231 -8.71 3.96 -6.71
C ASP A 231 -7.78 3.42 -5.63
N LEU A 232 -6.52 3.17 -5.97
CA LEU A 232 -5.50 2.65 -5.08
C LEU A 232 -4.12 3.18 -5.48
N VAL A 233 -3.32 3.60 -4.50
CA VAL A 233 -1.89 3.90 -4.69
C VAL A 233 -1.08 2.75 -4.13
N VAL A 234 -0.12 2.22 -4.90
CA VAL A 234 0.77 1.15 -4.50
C VAL A 234 2.20 1.67 -4.46
N ILE A 235 2.89 1.41 -3.36
CA ILE A 235 4.30 1.76 -3.16
C ILE A 235 5.07 0.56 -2.59
N GLY A 236 6.37 0.48 -2.87
CA GLY A 236 7.23 -0.54 -2.30
C GLY A 236 7.82 -0.13 -0.95
N SER A 237 8.04 -1.08 -0.08
CA SER A 237 8.78 -0.86 1.18
C SER A 237 10.27 -0.54 0.95
N SER A 238 10.82 -0.88 -0.22
CA SER A 238 12.21 -0.59 -0.63
C SER A 238 12.47 0.88 -0.97
N MET A 239 11.44 1.70 -1.09
CA MET A 239 11.61 3.17 -1.18
C MET A 239 12.21 3.77 0.12
N VAL A 240 12.62 2.91 1.03
CA VAL A 240 13.18 3.21 2.34
C VAL A 240 14.66 2.84 2.37
N ASP A 241 15.54 3.81 2.50
CA ASP A 241 16.99 3.61 2.47
C ASP A 241 17.54 2.92 3.73
N LYS A 242 18.60 2.09 3.52
CA LYS A 242 19.21 1.22 4.54
C LYS A 242 19.83 2.04 5.67
N GLY A 243 19.18 2.13 6.81
CA GLY A 243 19.76 2.68 8.04
C GLY A 243 18.89 3.67 8.80
N LEU A 244 17.89 4.24 8.19
CA LEU A 244 16.94 5.20 8.79
C LEU A 244 15.50 4.66 8.74
N LEU A 245 15.35 3.35 8.77
CA LEU A 245 14.09 2.67 8.53
C LEU A 245 12.99 3.03 9.51
N GLU A 246 13.36 3.30 10.76
CA GLU A 246 12.42 3.75 11.80
C GLU A 246 11.82 5.12 11.50
N MET A 247 12.57 5.98 10.80
CA MET A 247 12.13 7.33 10.45
C MET A 247 11.40 7.42 9.10
N LEU A 248 11.61 6.49 8.16
CA LEU A 248 11.28 6.71 6.76
C LEU A 248 10.13 5.87 6.21
N LEU A 249 9.85 4.64 6.67
CA LEU A 249 8.54 4.00 6.43
C LEU A 249 7.44 4.87 7.05
N GLY A 250 7.75 5.43 8.22
CA GLY A 250 6.98 6.49 8.79
C GLY A 250 6.84 7.69 7.86
N ASN A 251 7.86 8.11 7.13
CA ASN A 251 7.83 9.40 6.46
C ASN A 251 7.24 9.39 5.05
N LEU A 252 7.56 8.46 4.15
CA LEU A 252 7.05 8.52 2.77
C LEU A 252 5.61 8.03 2.70
N ALA A 253 5.32 6.81 3.16
CA ALA A 253 3.97 6.26 3.19
C ALA A 253 3.02 7.16 3.99
N VAL A 254 3.44 7.61 5.18
CA VAL A 254 2.65 8.52 6.01
C VAL A 254 2.48 9.90 5.40
N LYS A 255 3.50 10.44 4.76
CA LYS A 255 3.35 11.73 4.07
C LYS A 255 2.44 11.63 2.86
N ILE A 256 2.49 10.52 2.12
CA ILE A 256 1.54 10.25 1.03
C ILE A 256 0.13 10.11 1.63
N ILE A 257 -0.06 9.22 2.60
CA ILE A 257 -1.34 8.94 3.24
C ILE A 257 -1.97 10.19 3.84
N ASN A 258 -1.18 11.06 4.48
CA ASN A 258 -1.69 12.32 5.05
C ASN A 258 -2.03 13.40 4.02
N ARG A 259 -1.70 13.20 2.75
CA ARG A 259 -1.92 14.18 1.67
C ARG A 259 -2.92 13.71 0.61
N ILE A 260 -3.22 12.43 0.58
CA ILE A 260 -4.18 11.85 -0.37
C ILE A 260 -5.29 11.13 0.41
N GLU A 261 -6.49 11.14 -0.14
CA GLU A 261 -7.64 10.45 0.45
C GLU A 261 -7.79 9.00 -0.06
N LEU A 262 -6.95 8.61 -1.01
CA LEU A 262 -6.97 7.27 -1.59
C LEU A 262 -6.39 6.22 -0.65
N PRO A 263 -6.86 4.97 -0.72
CA PRO A 263 -6.18 3.86 -0.09
C PRO A 263 -4.73 3.74 -0.57
N VAL A 264 -3.81 3.43 0.35
CA VAL A 264 -2.39 3.23 0.03
C VAL A 264 -1.96 1.83 0.45
N LEU A 265 -1.51 1.05 -0.50
CA LEU A 265 -0.93 -0.27 -0.29
C LEU A 265 0.60 -0.17 -0.29
N VAL A 266 1.20 -0.54 0.82
CA VAL A 266 2.65 -0.70 0.95
C VAL A 266 2.98 -2.18 0.78
N ILE A 267 3.64 -2.53 -0.29
CA ILE A 267 4.06 -3.91 -0.56
C ILE A 267 5.40 -4.19 0.13
N GLY A 268 5.42 -5.25 0.94
CA GLY A 268 6.65 -5.77 1.52
C GLY A 268 7.53 -6.39 0.44
N THR A 269 8.66 -5.78 0.12
CA THR A 269 9.64 -6.37 -0.80
C THR A 269 10.66 -7.16 0.01
N ARG A 270 10.77 -8.48 -0.23
CA ARG A 270 11.88 -9.27 0.32
C ARG A 270 13.15 -8.85 -0.40
N THR A 271 14.11 -8.28 0.31
CA THR A 271 15.50 -8.32 -0.16
C THR A 271 15.94 -9.78 -0.02
N LEU A 272 16.05 -10.51 -1.14
CA LEU A 272 16.75 -11.79 -1.15
C LEU A 272 18.21 -11.48 -0.75
N ALA A 273 18.62 -11.97 0.41
CA ALA A 273 19.99 -11.90 0.89
C ALA A 273 20.88 -12.86 0.11
#